data_2fab5109db667fcee91cad00ebe72586
#
_entry.id   2fab5109db667fcee91cad00ebe72586
#
_cell.length_a   1.000
_cell.length_b   1.000
_cell.length_c   1.000
_cell.angle_alpha   90.00
_cell.angle_beta   90.00
_cell.angle_gamma   90.00
#
_symmetry.space_group_name_H-M   'P 1'
#
loop_
_entity.id
_entity.type
_entity.pdbx_description
1 polymer ?
#
loop_
_entity_poly.entity_id
_entity_poly.type
_entity_poly.pdbx_seq_one_letter_code
_entity_poly.pdbx_strand_id
1 'polypeptide(L)'
;MENKIITDLNKNLDIKYHPNIKGVQIIEGKNNFPISWLNQQGYCEYQLYLQYFQGVKVGETQAMTTGTKVHNQLEEKFQESATPATFDEVLEFSKTEKTVTREMFVISPEYGIRGFIDEIWMTPDEFVIIDDKPGNQAYGSTINQVRAYCLAFKNMINDKRKIVGALRQRGTDNIFWSEEFDEDAQKSIKFLIDRMDGLFKGEKPFIKTKNPNKCKSCRFQSYCIHD
;
A
#
# COMPACT_ATOMS: atom_id res chain seq x y z
N MET A 1 -3.06 1.93 25.73
CA MET A 1 -2.66 2.11 24.31
C MET A 1 -1.25 2.62 24.27
N GLU A 2 -0.35 1.93 23.63
CA GLU A 2 1.05 2.31 23.52
C GLU A 2 1.46 2.52 22.06
N ASN A 3 2.22 3.57 21.81
CA ASN A 3 2.83 3.85 20.50
C ASN A 3 4.20 3.18 20.43
N LYS A 4 4.46 2.41 19.36
CA LYS A 4 5.71 1.67 19.17
C LYS A 4 6.32 1.95 17.80
N ILE A 5 7.66 2.12 17.76
CA ILE A 5 8.44 2.15 16.52
C ILE A 5 9.12 0.80 16.37
N ILE A 6 8.85 0.10 15.28
CA ILE A 6 9.45 -1.20 14.99
C ILE A 6 10.82 -1.01 14.36
N THR A 7 11.86 -1.62 14.97
CA THR A 7 13.26 -1.36 14.63
C THR A 7 13.93 -2.44 13.79
N ASP A 8 13.33 -3.62 13.62
CA ASP A 8 13.98 -4.81 13.06
C ASP A 8 13.33 -5.38 11.78
N LEU A 9 12.50 -4.61 11.08
CA LEU A 9 11.81 -5.07 9.86
C LEU A 9 12.72 -5.25 8.63
N ASN A 10 13.94 -4.74 8.66
CA ASN A 10 14.90 -4.87 7.57
C ASN A 10 15.62 -6.23 7.64
N LYS A 11 14.96 -7.28 7.18
CA LYS A 11 15.63 -8.58 6.98
C LYS A 11 16.60 -8.49 5.80
N ASN A 12 17.72 -9.19 5.87
CA ASN A 12 18.71 -9.33 4.79
C ASN A 12 18.11 -10.09 3.60
N LEU A 13 17.36 -9.37 2.75
CA LEU A 13 16.82 -9.91 1.51
C LEU A 13 17.81 -9.66 0.37
N ASP A 14 18.05 -10.65 -0.49
CA ASP A 14 18.79 -10.44 -1.75
C ASP A 14 17.89 -9.65 -2.70
N ILE A 15 18.09 -8.33 -2.74
CA ILE A 15 17.30 -7.38 -3.51
C ILE A 15 18.09 -6.98 -4.76
N LYS A 16 17.56 -7.30 -5.92
CA LYS A 16 18.04 -6.80 -7.23
C LYS A 16 17.00 -5.86 -7.84
N TYR A 17 17.47 -4.87 -8.58
CA TYR A 17 16.55 -3.98 -9.30
C TYR A 17 16.19 -4.60 -10.65
N HIS A 18 14.92 -4.46 -11.05
CA HIS A 18 14.48 -4.92 -12.36
C HIS A 18 15.15 -4.09 -13.47
N PRO A 19 15.78 -4.72 -14.49
CA PRO A 19 16.59 -4.00 -15.47
C PRO A 19 15.82 -2.99 -16.32
N ASN A 20 14.54 -3.26 -16.59
CA ASN A 20 13.74 -2.49 -17.54
C ASN A 20 12.55 -1.73 -16.90
N ILE A 21 12.20 -2.02 -15.64
CA ILE A 21 11.01 -1.43 -15.01
C ILE A 21 11.44 -0.71 -13.73
N LYS A 22 11.46 0.63 -13.82
CA LYS A 22 11.84 1.45 -12.68
C LYS A 22 10.85 1.25 -11.52
N GLY A 23 11.40 0.98 -10.31
CA GLY A 23 10.58 0.80 -9.10
C GLY A 23 10.17 -0.66 -8.83
N VAL A 24 10.41 -1.58 -9.76
CA VAL A 24 10.29 -3.02 -9.52
C VAL A 24 11.63 -3.54 -9.00
N GLN A 25 11.57 -4.39 -7.99
CA GLN A 25 12.70 -5.17 -7.47
C GLN A 25 12.50 -6.64 -7.81
N ILE A 26 13.59 -7.39 -7.84
CA ILE A 26 13.57 -8.84 -7.93
C ILE A 26 14.01 -9.36 -6.57
N ILE A 27 13.12 -10.05 -5.87
CA ILE A 27 13.33 -10.60 -4.54
C ILE A 27 13.00 -12.09 -4.61
N GLU A 28 13.93 -12.94 -4.22
CA GLU A 28 13.79 -14.39 -4.32
C GLU A 28 13.37 -14.86 -5.74
N GLY A 29 13.89 -14.19 -6.77
CA GLY A 29 13.61 -14.51 -8.18
C GLY A 29 12.26 -14.04 -8.71
N LYS A 30 11.44 -13.34 -7.91
CA LYS A 30 10.13 -12.80 -8.30
C LYS A 30 10.15 -11.29 -8.41
N ASN A 31 9.37 -10.76 -9.35
CA ASN A 31 9.09 -9.33 -9.40
C ASN A 31 8.39 -8.88 -8.12
N ASN A 32 8.88 -7.81 -7.52
CA ASN A 32 8.32 -7.22 -6.32
C ASN A 32 8.10 -5.73 -6.55
N PHE A 33 6.86 -5.26 -6.44
CA PHE A 33 6.46 -3.90 -6.77
C PHE A 33 5.79 -3.17 -5.60
N PRO A 34 5.78 -1.83 -5.60
CA PRO A 34 5.13 -1.06 -4.56
C PRO A 34 3.61 -1.29 -4.52
N ILE A 35 3.05 -1.56 -3.34
CA ILE A 35 1.61 -1.76 -3.13
C ILE A 35 0.78 -0.58 -3.65
N SER A 36 1.30 0.64 -3.58
CA SER A 36 0.65 1.84 -4.12
C SER A 36 0.35 1.76 -5.63
N TRP A 37 1.03 0.88 -6.37
CA TRP A 37 0.74 0.68 -7.80
C TRP A 37 -0.60 0.00 -8.04
N LEU A 38 -1.13 -0.74 -7.07
CA LEU A 38 -2.49 -1.31 -7.17
C LEU A 38 -3.57 -0.23 -7.11
N ASN A 39 -3.32 0.88 -6.40
CA ASN A 39 -4.17 2.05 -6.49
C ASN A 39 -4.10 2.69 -7.89
N GLN A 40 -2.89 2.85 -8.46
CA GLN A 40 -2.74 3.37 -9.83
C GLN A 40 -3.38 2.43 -10.86
N GLN A 41 -3.20 1.11 -10.72
CA GLN A 41 -3.84 0.10 -11.56
C GLN A 41 -5.37 0.24 -11.54
N GLY A 42 -5.96 0.34 -10.36
CA GLY A 42 -7.41 0.51 -10.21
C GLY A 42 -7.92 1.87 -10.69
N TYR A 43 -7.06 2.88 -10.78
CA TYR A 43 -7.40 4.15 -11.41
C TYR A 43 -7.32 4.04 -12.94
N CYS A 44 -6.16 3.66 -13.48
CA CYS A 44 -5.91 3.45 -14.91
C CYS A 44 -4.54 2.78 -15.11
N GLU A 45 -4.48 1.55 -15.62
CA GLU A 45 -3.23 0.83 -15.87
C GLU A 45 -2.29 1.57 -16.83
N TYR A 46 -2.84 2.33 -17.77
CA TYR A 46 -2.04 3.06 -18.74
C TYR A 46 -1.18 4.17 -18.10
N GLN A 47 -1.54 4.66 -16.90
CA GLN A 47 -0.66 5.54 -16.11
C GLN A 47 0.62 4.84 -15.69
N LEU A 48 0.53 3.57 -15.25
CA LEU A 48 1.71 2.76 -14.91
C LEU A 48 2.61 2.60 -16.13
N TYR A 49 2.04 2.28 -17.28
CA TYR A 49 2.77 2.15 -18.53
C TYR A 49 3.54 3.43 -18.87
N LEU A 50 2.86 4.57 -18.90
CA LEU A 50 3.50 5.85 -19.21
C LEU A 50 4.62 6.18 -18.21
N GLN A 51 4.37 6.01 -16.92
CA GLN A 51 5.29 6.42 -15.88
C GLN A 51 6.52 5.52 -15.76
N TYR A 52 6.33 4.20 -15.74
CA TYR A 52 7.36 3.25 -15.36
C TYR A 52 7.96 2.47 -16.52
N PHE A 53 7.25 2.36 -17.65
CA PHE A 53 7.72 1.67 -18.85
C PHE A 53 8.18 2.66 -19.92
N GLN A 54 7.48 3.78 -20.09
CA GLN A 54 7.85 4.83 -21.03
C GLN A 54 8.69 5.94 -20.41
N GLY A 55 8.85 5.94 -19.08
CA GLY A 55 9.65 6.93 -18.37
C GLY A 55 9.09 8.35 -18.41
N VAL A 56 7.79 8.53 -18.70
CA VAL A 56 7.13 9.83 -18.73
C VAL A 56 7.16 10.45 -17.33
N LYS A 57 7.74 11.64 -17.24
CA LYS A 57 7.79 12.41 -15.99
C LYS A 57 6.74 13.51 -16.04
N VAL A 58 5.89 13.54 -15.03
CA VAL A 58 4.91 14.62 -14.82
C VAL A 58 5.11 15.20 -13.42
N GLY A 59 4.87 16.50 -13.29
CA GLY A 59 5.00 17.19 -11.99
C GLY A 59 4.03 16.64 -10.95
N GLU A 60 4.39 16.84 -9.67
CA GLU A 60 3.48 16.58 -8.58
C GLU A 60 2.33 17.59 -8.58
N THR A 61 1.14 17.14 -8.20
CA THR A 61 0.01 18.04 -8.01
C THR A 61 0.10 18.70 -6.64
N GLN A 62 -0.50 19.88 -6.48
CA GLN A 62 -0.58 20.56 -5.18
C GLN A 62 -1.21 19.64 -4.10
N ALA A 63 -2.18 18.81 -4.47
CA ALA A 63 -2.79 17.84 -3.55
C ALA A 63 -1.78 16.79 -3.07
N MET A 64 -0.86 16.34 -3.92
CA MET A 64 0.21 15.39 -3.55
C MET A 64 1.19 16.05 -2.58
N THR A 65 1.67 17.25 -2.88
CA THR A 65 2.61 17.98 -2.03
C THR A 65 2.01 18.28 -0.66
N THR A 66 0.75 18.75 -0.62
CA THR A 66 0.03 18.98 0.65
C THR A 66 -0.14 17.68 1.43
N GLY A 67 -0.48 16.59 0.72
CA GLY A 67 -0.63 15.27 1.33
C GLY A 67 0.64 14.79 2.01
N THR A 68 1.78 14.90 1.35
CA THR A 68 3.10 14.56 1.92
C THR A 68 3.42 15.39 3.17
N LYS A 69 3.12 16.67 3.13
CA LYS A 69 3.38 17.56 4.27
C LYS A 69 2.59 17.18 5.53
N VAL A 70 1.29 16.90 5.37
CA VAL A 70 0.43 16.47 6.49
C VAL A 70 0.88 15.10 7.02
N HIS A 71 1.24 14.18 6.12
CA HIS A 71 1.75 12.87 6.49
C HIS A 71 3.02 12.98 7.36
N ASN A 72 4.01 13.79 6.94
CA ASN A 72 5.23 13.99 7.71
C ASN A 72 4.96 14.58 9.10
N GLN A 73 4.03 15.53 9.22
CA GLN A 73 3.64 16.11 10.51
C GLN A 73 2.99 15.09 11.46
N LEU A 74 2.19 14.17 10.94
CA LEU A 74 1.59 13.10 11.73
C LEU A 74 2.65 12.11 12.21
N GLU A 75 3.61 11.80 11.36
CA GLU A 75 4.73 10.92 11.71
C GLU A 75 5.64 11.54 12.78
N GLU A 76 6.04 12.82 12.64
CA GLU A 76 6.81 13.55 13.64
C GLU A 76 6.13 13.52 15.02
N LYS A 77 4.82 13.82 15.08
CA LYS A 77 4.05 13.74 16.33
C LYS A 77 3.99 12.33 16.92
N PHE A 78 3.88 11.32 16.10
CA PHE A 78 3.86 9.93 16.56
C PHE A 78 5.21 9.56 17.18
N GLN A 79 6.32 9.92 16.53
CA GLN A 79 7.68 9.65 16.99
C GLN A 79 8.00 10.28 18.34
N GLU A 80 7.45 11.46 18.65
CA GLU A 80 7.62 12.12 19.95
C GLU A 80 7.12 11.29 21.15
N SER A 81 6.12 10.44 20.95
CA SER A 81 5.48 9.63 22.00
C SER A 81 5.77 8.13 21.88
N ALA A 82 6.35 7.69 20.79
CA ALA A 82 6.56 6.27 20.52
C ALA A 82 7.87 5.77 21.13
N THR A 83 7.86 4.52 21.56
CA THR A 83 9.03 3.82 22.09
C THR A 83 9.52 2.75 21.11
N PRO A 84 10.85 2.58 20.94
CA PRO A 84 11.40 1.53 20.08
C PRO A 84 11.07 0.14 20.65
N ALA A 85 10.76 -0.81 19.74
CA ALA A 85 10.56 -2.21 20.06
C ALA A 85 10.85 -3.07 18.82
N THR A 86 11.12 -4.34 19.00
CA THR A 86 11.16 -5.32 17.91
C THR A 86 9.74 -5.69 17.47
N PHE A 87 9.62 -6.23 16.26
CA PHE A 87 8.31 -6.64 15.74
C PHE A 87 7.67 -7.73 16.62
N ASP A 88 8.46 -8.70 17.07
CA ASP A 88 8.00 -9.78 17.92
C ASP A 88 7.51 -9.26 19.29
N GLU A 89 8.24 -8.31 19.90
CA GLU A 89 7.81 -7.66 21.15
C GLU A 89 6.48 -6.91 20.96
N VAL A 90 6.31 -6.20 19.85
CA VAL A 90 5.05 -5.49 19.55
C VAL A 90 3.89 -6.46 19.39
N LEU A 91 4.10 -7.58 18.67
CA LEU A 91 3.09 -8.63 18.52
C LEU A 91 2.69 -9.26 19.86
N GLU A 92 3.66 -9.60 20.71
CA GLU A 92 3.38 -10.16 22.04
C GLU A 92 2.62 -9.16 22.93
N PHE A 93 3.07 -7.91 22.96
CA PHE A 93 2.43 -6.86 23.76
C PHE A 93 0.99 -6.62 23.32
N SER A 94 0.75 -6.66 22.02
CA SER A 94 -0.58 -6.47 21.44
C SER A 94 -1.60 -7.57 21.78
N LYS A 95 -1.18 -8.69 22.35
CA LYS A 95 -2.09 -9.75 22.82
C LYS A 95 -2.82 -9.37 24.12
N THR A 96 -2.31 -8.38 24.85
CA THR A 96 -2.88 -7.94 26.13
C THR A 96 -3.36 -6.49 26.09
N GLU A 97 -2.68 -5.64 25.32
CA GLU A 97 -2.99 -4.20 25.23
C GLU A 97 -2.96 -3.69 23.79
N LYS A 98 -3.79 -2.69 23.51
CA LYS A 98 -3.76 -2.02 22.20
C LYS A 98 -2.42 -1.32 21.98
N THR A 99 -1.75 -1.71 20.92
CA THR A 99 -0.51 -1.11 20.40
C THR A 99 -0.77 -0.44 19.07
N VAL A 100 -0.13 0.68 18.83
CA VAL A 100 -0.19 1.41 17.55
C VAL A 100 1.22 1.55 16.99
N THR A 101 1.37 1.28 15.70
CA THR A 101 2.60 1.57 14.95
C THR A 101 2.26 2.33 13.66
N ARG A 102 3.20 3.16 13.19
CA ARG A 102 3.07 3.93 11.94
C ARG A 102 4.24 3.63 11.02
N GLU A 103 4.05 3.92 9.72
CA GLU A 103 5.08 3.76 8.69
C GLU A 103 5.73 2.37 8.72
N MET A 104 4.93 1.37 9.06
CA MET A 104 5.43 0.01 9.11
C MET A 104 5.71 -0.53 7.70
N PHE A 105 6.99 -0.85 7.44
CA PHE A 105 7.36 -1.52 6.20
C PHE A 105 6.82 -2.95 6.18
N VAL A 106 6.11 -3.29 5.10
CA VAL A 106 5.63 -4.64 4.83
C VAL A 106 6.14 -5.13 3.49
N ILE A 107 6.47 -6.41 3.44
CA ILE A 107 6.96 -7.06 2.26
C ILE A 107 6.49 -8.51 2.19
N SER A 108 6.02 -8.92 1.03
CA SER A 108 5.72 -10.32 0.73
C SER A 108 6.48 -10.76 -0.52
N PRO A 109 7.59 -11.49 -0.38
CA PRO A 109 8.27 -12.11 -1.52
C PRO A 109 7.36 -13.10 -2.25
N GLU A 110 6.52 -13.84 -1.52
CA GLU A 110 5.55 -14.80 -2.09
C GLU A 110 4.62 -14.14 -3.11
N TYR A 111 4.06 -12.97 -2.78
CA TYR A 111 3.11 -12.25 -3.64
C TYR A 111 3.77 -11.14 -4.47
N GLY A 112 5.06 -10.89 -4.29
CA GLY A 112 5.79 -9.88 -5.07
C GLY A 112 5.33 -8.44 -4.79
N ILE A 113 4.97 -8.11 -3.55
CA ILE A 113 4.49 -6.79 -3.15
C ILE A 113 5.21 -6.26 -1.91
N ARG A 114 5.36 -4.94 -1.82
CA ARG A 114 5.94 -4.24 -0.66
C ARG A 114 5.39 -2.84 -0.51
N GLY A 115 5.49 -2.27 0.69
CA GLY A 115 5.10 -0.89 0.94
C GLY A 115 5.19 -0.50 2.40
N PHE A 116 4.71 0.70 2.70
CA PHE A 116 4.61 1.22 4.05
C PHE A 116 3.13 1.39 4.39
N ILE A 117 2.71 0.84 5.52
CA ILE A 117 1.36 1.00 6.06
C ILE A 117 1.36 2.28 6.89
N ASP A 118 0.43 3.21 6.60
CA ASP A 118 0.37 4.50 7.30
C ASP A 118 0.20 4.31 8.82
N GLU A 119 -0.71 3.41 9.24
CA GLU A 119 -0.90 3.10 10.67
C GLU A 119 -1.48 1.70 10.85
N ILE A 120 -1.06 0.98 11.90
CA ILE A 120 -1.61 -0.29 12.31
C ILE A 120 -2.04 -0.22 13.77
N TRP A 121 -3.28 -0.60 14.04
CA TRP A 121 -3.73 -0.90 15.39
C TRP A 121 -3.65 -2.41 15.61
N MET A 122 -2.91 -2.80 16.62
CA MET A 122 -2.79 -4.19 17.03
C MET A 122 -3.47 -4.32 18.40
N THR A 123 -4.52 -5.13 18.46
CA THR A 123 -5.32 -5.36 19.66
C THR A 123 -5.32 -6.84 20.01
N PRO A 124 -5.78 -7.26 21.22
CA PRO A 124 -5.92 -8.67 21.55
C PRO A 124 -6.78 -9.48 20.56
N ASP A 125 -7.74 -8.82 19.90
CA ASP A 125 -8.73 -9.49 19.05
C ASP A 125 -8.43 -9.38 17.55
N GLU A 126 -7.80 -8.27 17.11
CA GLU A 126 -7.64 -7.98 15.69
C GLU A 126 -6.45 -7.05 15.39
N PHE A 127 -6.08 -7.05 14.12
CA PHE A 127 -5.19 -6.06 13.50
C PHE A 127 -6.01 -5.16 12.58
N VAL A 128 -5.91 -3.84 12.74
CA VAL A 128 -6.56 -2.87 11.85
C VAL A 128 -5.48 -2.18 11.02
N ILE A 129 -5.47 -2.43 9.71
CA ILE A 129 -4.54 -1.88 8.73
C ILE A 129 -5.15 -0.61 8.15
N ILE A 130 -4.58 0.54 8.45
CA ILE A 130 -5.15 1.84 8.10
C ILE A 130 -4.31 2.51 7.02
N ASP A 131 -4.97 2.99 5.98
CA ASP A 131 -4.39 3.82 4.92
C ASP A 131 -5.08 5.19 4.91
N ASP A 132 -4.30 6.26 5.11
CA ASP A 132 -4.79 7.64 5.26
C ASP A 132 -5.00 8.30 3.90
N LYS A 133 -6.21 8.78 3.63
CA LYS A 133 -6.57 9.45 2.36
C LYS A 133 -6.96 10.91 2.58
N PRO A 134 -6.68 11.81 1.64
CA PRO A 134 -7.02 13.23 1.78
C PRO A 134 -8.54 13.48 1.79
N GLY A 135 -9.33 12.58 1.20
CA GLY A 135 -10.80 12.64 1.16
C GLY A 135 -11.44 11.60 2.07
N ASN A 136 -12.77 11.52 1.98
CA ASN A 136 -13.59 10.60 2.77
C ASN A 136 -14.46 9.67 1.88
N GLN A 137 -14.02 9.43 0.64
CA GLN A 137 -14.71 8.52 -0.29
C GLN A 137 -13.86 7.29 -0.57
N ALA A 138 -14.43 6.11 -0.35
CA ALA A 138 -13.81 4.84 -0.68
C ALA A 138 -13.95 4.56 -2.18
N TYR A 139 -12.83 4.51 -2.88
CA TYR A 139 -12.77 4.07 -4.28
C TYR A 139 -12.24 2.65 -4.35
N GLY A 140 -12.69 1.86 -5.31
CA GLY A 140 -12.17 0.50 -5.52
C GLY A 140 -10.65 0.44 -5.62
N SER A 141 -10.01 1.47 -6.19
CA SER A 141 -8.55 1.54 -6.29
C SER A 141 -7.87 1.71 -4.92
N THR A 142 -8.43 2.50 -4.01
CA THR A 142 -7.89 2.67 -2.65
C THR A 142 -8.16 1.44 -1.79
N ILE A 143 -9.33 0.81 -1.94
CA ILE A 143 -9.65 -0.47 -1.30
C ILE A 143 -8.65 -1.57 -1.71
N ASN A 144 -8.30 -1.66 -3.01
CA ASN A 144 -7.31 -2.61 -3.49
C ASN A 144 -5.94 -2.40 -2.85
N GLN A 145 -5.53 -1.15 -2.64
CA GLN A 145 -4.28 -0.84 -1.94
C GLN A 145 -4.30 -1.36 -0.49
N VAL A 146 -5.38 -1.10 0.25
CA VAL A 146 -5.52 -1.58 1.63
C VAL A 146 -5.54 -3.11 1.70
N ARG A 147 -6.30 -3.77 0.82
CA ARG A 147 -6.32 -5.24 0.73
C ARG A 147 -4.93 -5.82 0.48
N ALA A 148 -4.11 -5.16 -0.33
CA ALA A 148 -2.73 -5.59 -0.57
C ALA A 148 -1.83 -5.39 0.66
N TYR A 149 -2.03 -4.33 1.42
CA TYR A 149 -1.36 -4.18 2.72
C TYR A 149 -1.77 -5.28 3.70
N CYS A 150 -3.07 -5.59 3.79
CA CYS A 150 -3.56 -6.70 4.61
C CYS A 150 -2.94 -8.05 4.20
N LEU A 151 -2.83 -8.31 2.87
CA LEU A 151 -2.21 -9.53 2.35
C LEU A 151 -0.71 -9.60 2.70
N ALA A 152 0.03 -8.50 2.50
CA ALA A 152 1.45 -8.43 2.82
C ALA A 152 1.69 -8.63 4.33
N PHE A 153 0.91 -7.95 5.17
CA PHE A 153 0.97 -8.08 6.62
C PHE A 153 0.65 -9.51 7.07
N LYS A 154 -0.43 -10.10 6.57
CA LYS A 154 -0.81 -11.49 6.86
C LYS A 154 0.30 -12.49 6.51
N ASN A 155 1.03 -12.25 5.43
CA ASN A 155 2.13 -13.12 5.00
C ASN A 155 3.38 -12.97 5.89
N MET A 156 3.52 -11.85 6.61
CA MET A 156 4.64 -11.61 7.52
C MET A 156 4.45 -12.21 8.92
N ILE A 157 3.19 -12.43 9.34
CA ILE A 157 2.86 -12.86 10.69
C ILE A 157 2.39 -14.31 10.72
N ASN A 158 2.67 -14.99 11.86
CA ASN A 158 2.08 -16.28 12.19
C ASN A 158 1.08 -16.10 13.34
N ASP A 159 0.03 -15.33 13.07
CA ASP A 159 -0.99 -14.98 14.04
C ASP A 159 -2.38 -15.18 13.41
N LYS A 160 -3.33 -15.67 14.20
CA LYS A 160 -4.68 -16.02 13.72
C LYS A 160 -5.73 -14.94 14.02
N ARG A 161 -5.32 -13.85 14.68
CA ARG A 161 -6.22 -12.73 14.90
C ARG A 161 -6.77 -12.21 13.58
N LYS A 162 -7.96 -11.69 13.64
CA LYS A 162 -8.65 -11.07 12.50
C LYS A 162 -7.84 -9.89 11.96
N ILE A 163 -7.84 -9.72 10.65
CA ILE A 163 -7.26 -8.56 9.98
C ILE A 163 -8.39 -7.76 9.36
N VAL A 164 -8.41 -6.47 9.64
CA VAL A 164 -9.37 -5.50 9.10
C VAL A 164 -8.61 -4.45 8.31
N GLY A 165 -9.00 -4.21 7.07
CA GLY A 165 -8.52 -3.09 6.28
C GLY A 165 -9.41 -1.86 6.52
N ALA A 166 -8.83 -0.68 6.62
CA ALA A 166 -9.57 0.56 6.84
C ALA A 166 -9.00 1.73 6.03
N LEU A 167 -9.89 2.62 5.61
CA LEU A 167 -9.57 3.92 5.02
C LEU A 167 -9.99 5.01 6.02
N ARG A 168 -9.04 5.87 6.38
CA ARG A 168 -9.26 6.98 7.31
C ARG A 168 -9.01 8.31 6.60
N GLN A 169 -9.81 9.31 6.92
CA GLN A 169 -9.56 10.67 6.47
C GLN A 169 -8.33 11.22 7.18
N ARG A 170 -7.30 11.54 6.41
CA ARG A 170 -5.98 11.95 6.92
C ARG A 170 -6.07 13.12 7.89
N GLY A 171 -5.40 12.99 9.04
CA GLY A 171 -5.36 13.99 10.09
C GLY A 171 -6.63 14.04 10.95
N THR A 172 -7.50 13.07 10.84
CA THR A 172 -8.72 12.91 11.66
C THR A 172 -8.86 11.48 12.16
N ASP A 173 -9.80 11.24 13.08
CA ASP A 173 -10.17 9.89 13.53
C ASP A 173 -11.30 9.27 12.70
N ASN A 174 -11.71 9.92 11.61
CA ASN A 174 -12.85 9.50 10.78
C ASN A 174 -12.45 8.34 9.86
N ILE A 175 -12.77 7.11 10.27
CA ILE A 175 -12.73 5.93 9.40
C ILE A 175 -14.01 5.93 8.57
N PHE A 176 -13.87 6.10 7.26
CA PHE A 176 -15.03 6.18 6.35
C PHE A 176 -15.27 4.88 5.56
N TRP A 177 -14.38 3.91 5.69
CA TRP A 177 -14.54 2.56 5.15
C TRP A 177 -13.71 1.57 5.95
N SER A 178 -14.27 0.38 6.18
CA SER A 178 -13.54 -0.75 6.74
C SER A 178 -14.14 -2.07 6.25
N GLU A 179 -13.31 -3.10 6.18
CA GLU A 179 -13.67 -4.44 5.71
C GLU A 179 -12.80 -5.50 6.42
N GLU A 180 -13.40 -6.62 6.80
CA GLU A 180 -12.63 -7.77 7.21
C GLU A 180 -11.87 -8.37 6.01
N PHE A 181 -10.59 -8.66 6.19
CA PHE A 181 -9.77 -9.26 5.15
C PHE A 181 -9.99 -10.77 5.09
N ASP A 182 -11.13 -11.16 4.58
CA ASP A 182 -11.58 -12.54 4.41
C ASP A 182 -10.98 -13.22 3.16
N GLU A 183 -11.43 -14.44 2.86
CA GLU A 183 -10.98 -15.19 1.68
C GLU A 183 -11.35 -14.51 0.35
N ASP A 184 -12.49 -13.84 0.27
CA ASP A 184 -12.93 -13.21 -0.97
C ASP A 184 -12.13 -11.93 -1.25
N ALA A 185 -11.85 -11.13 -0.20
CA ALA A 185 -10.92 -10.00 -0.28
C ALA A 185 -9.51 -10.47 -0.72
N GLN A 186 -9.03 -11.61 -0.16
CA GLN A 186 -7.75 -12.20 -0.56
C GLN A 186 -7.74 -12.65 -2.03
N LYS A 187 -8.77 -13.37 -2.49
CA LYS A 187 -8.88 -13.82 -3.88
C LYS A 187 -8.90 -12.63 -4.84
N SER A 188 -9.67 -11.59 -4.48
CA SER A 188 -9.79 -10.37 -5.27
C SER A 188 -8.44 -9.69 -5.46
N ILE A 189 -7.67 -9.50 -4.39
CA ILE A 189 -6.38 -8.79 -4.50
C ILE A 189 -5.29 -9.65 -5.17
N LYS A 190 -5.26 -10.96 -4.94
CA LYS A 190 -4.36 -11.89 -5.63
C LYS A 190 -4.56 -11.84 -7.14
N PHE A 191 -5.79 -11.81 -7.62
CA PHE A 191 -6.11 -11.66 -9.05
C PHE A 191 -5.50 -10.38 -9.65
N LEU A 192 -5.52 -9.25 -8.92
CA LEU A 192 -4.94 -8.00 -9.39
C LEU A 192 -3.40 -8.01 -9.37
N ILE A 193 -2.81 -8.68 -8.38
CA ILE A 193 -1.35 -8.90 -8.32
C ILE A 193 -0.88 -9.77 -9.48
N ASP A 194 -1.57 -10.88 -9.76
CA ASP A 194 -1.28 -11.76 -10.91
C ASP A 194 -1.42 -11.00 -12.23
N ARG A 195 -2.40 -10.09 -12.33
CA ARG A 195 -2.52 -9.22 -13.48
C ARG A 195 -1.31 -8.29 -13.63
N MET A 196 -0.82 -7.69 -12.54
CA MET A 196 0.38 -6.85 -12.55
C MET A 196 1.61 -7.64 -13.01
N ASP A 197 1.81 -8.85 -12.53
CA ASP A 197 2.91 -9.70 -12.99
C ASP A 197 2.83 -9.99 -14.49
N GLY A 198 1.64 -10.28 -15.02
CA GLY A 198 1.42 -10.43 -16.46
C GLY A 198 1.70 -9.16 -17.28
N LEU A 199 1.46 -7.96 -16.71
CA LEU A 199 1.83 -6.69 -17.33
C LEU A 199 3.36 -6.52 -17.38
N PHE A 200 4.07 -6.88 -16.31
CA PHE A 200 5.54 -6.81 -16.26
C PHE A 200 6.22 -7.77 -17.24
N LYS A 201 5.62 -8.94 -17.45
CA LYS A 201 6.10 -9.93 -18.42
C LYS A 201 5.72 -9.62 -19.87
N GLY A 202 4.90 -8.60 -20.10
CA GLY A 202 4.37 -8.29 -21.45
C GLY A 202 3.33 -9.30 -21.95
N GLU A 203 2.81 -10.17 -21.10
CA GLU A 203 1.79 -11.17 -21.42
C GLU A 203 0.38 -10.58 -21.53
N LYS A 204 0.18 -9.43 -20.92
CA LYS A 204 -1.10 -8.70 -20.89
C LYS A 204 -0.92 -7.26 -21.34
N PRO A 205 -1.86 -6.69 -22.14
CA PRO A 205 -1.82 -5.29 -22.49
C PRO A 205 -2.26 -4.41 -21.31
N PHE A 206 -1.70 -3.19 -21.25
CA PHE A 206 -2.17 -2.14 -20.33
C PHE A 206 -3.51 -1.58 -20.81
N ILE A 207 -4.49 -1.55 -19.93
CA ILE A 207 -5.84 -1.08 -20.26
C ILE A 207 -6.00 0.38 -19.85
N LYS A 208 -6.51 1.19 -20.78
CA LYS A 208 -6.95 2.56 -20.51
C LYS A 208 -8.30 2.53 -19.77
N THR A 209 -8.47 3.43 -18.80
CA THR A 209 -9.78 3.59 -18.16
C THR A 209 -10.82 4.08 -19.18
N LYS A 210 -12.04 3.55 -19.06
CA LYS A 210 -13.19 4.03 -19.85
C LYS A 210 -13.94 5.18 -19.17
N ASN A 211 -13.50 5.62 -17.97
CA ASN A 211 -14.15 6.69 -17.22
C ASN A 211 -13.59 8.06 -17.62
N PRO A 212 -14.39 8.91 -18.34
CA PRO A 212 -13.92 10.20 -18.82
C PRO A 212 -13.57 11.19 -17.69
N ASN A 213 -14.19 11.05 -16.52
CA ASN A 213 -13.87 11.91 -15.37
C ASN A 213 -12.47 11.60 -14.80
N LYS A 214 -12.05 10.33 -14.83
CA LYS A 214 -10.67 9.96 -14.49
C LYS A 214 -9.68 10.55 -15.49
N CYS A 215 -10.03 10.57 -16.80
CA CYS A 215 -9.17 11.15 -17.82
C CYS A 215 -9.02 12.66 -17.67
N LYS A 216 -10.12 13.39 -17.38
CA LYS A 216 -10.10 14.86 -17.20
C LYS A 216 -9.16 15.31 -16.07
N SER A 217 -9.04 14.53 -14.99
CA SER A 217 -8.16 14.82 -13.84
C SER A 217 -6.83 14.07 -13.88
N CYS A 218 -6.53 13.41 -15.00
CA CYS A 218 -5.31 12.62 -15.13
C CYS A 218 -4.09 13.50 -15.42
N ARG A 219 -3.07 13.44 -14.58
CA ARG A 219 -1.81 14.18 -14.79
C ARG A 219 -1.04 13.75 -16.06
N PHE A 220 -1.36 12.57 -16.62
CA PHE A 220 -0.78 12.05 -17.86
C PHE A 220 -1.63 12.31 -19.09
N GLN A 221 -2.69 13.12 -18.99
CA GLN A 221 -3.65 13.31 -20.07
C GLN A 221 -2.97 13.76 -21.38
N SER A 222 -2.00 14.68 -21.31
CA SER A 222 -1.27 15.18 -22.47
C SER A 222 -0.36 14.16 -23.17
N TYR A 223 -0.04 13.06 -22.49
CA TYR A 223 0.78 11.97 -23.02
C TYR A 223 -0.05 10.75 -23.43
N CYS A 224 -1.33 10.77 -23.09
CA CYS A 224 -2.24 9.67 -23.39
C CYS A 224 -2.80 9.88 -24.81
N ILE A 225 -2.33 9.08 -25.77
CA ILE A 225 -2.92 9.07 -27.11
C ILE A 225 -4.30 8.45 -26.98
N HIS A 226 -5.32 9.26 -27.24
CA HIS A 226 -6.70 8.79 -27.38
C HIS A 226 -6.88 8.37 -28.84
N ASP A 227 -6.90 7.06 -29.08
CA ASP A 227 -7.36 6.47 -30.33
C ASP A 227 -8.89 6.57 -30.41
#